data_3c86a2c9b12ba169b61527849f8f6b24
#
_entry.id   3c86a2c9b12ba169b61527849f8f6b24
#
_cell.length_a   1.000
_cell.length_b   1.000
_cell.length_c   1.000
_cell.angle_alpha   90.00
_cell.angle_beta   90.00
_cell.angle_gamma   90.00
#
_symmetry.space_group_name_H-M   'P 1'
#
loop_
_entity.id
_entity.type
_entity.pdbx_description
1 polymer ?
#
loop_
_entity_poly.entity_id
_entity_poly.type
_entity_poly.pdbx_seq_one_letter_code
_entity_poly.pdbx_strand_id
1 'polypeptide(L)'
;MGFKTRVLAALLVGLLLTACDKEQASSFSDAPVAFHPNDECHVCGMVINEFPGPKGQVVEQGGVKKFCSTAEMLGWWLQPENHHDTAKLYVHDMGRSQWDTPDDRHLIDARTAFYVLGTGLKGAMGVVLASFADEAKAQKVATDTGGRVLRFTEIDLALLQQPAGHSGH
;
A
#
# COMPACT_ATOMS: atom_id res chain seq x y z
N MET A 1 33.20 -45.77 -45.27
CA MET A 1 33.45 -45.14 -43.99
C MET A 1 32.86 -43.71 -43.92
N GLY A 2 31.77 -43.36 -44.58
CA GLY A 2 31.26 -41.98 -44.61
C GLY A 2 29.82 -41.76 -44.06
N PHE A 3 29.06 -42.83 -43.98
CA PHE A 3 27.64 -42.69 -43.61
C PHE A 3 27.36 -42.67 -42.12
N LYS A 4 28.12 -43.45 -41.36
CA LYS A 4 27.97 -43.54 -39.89
C LYS A 4 28.43 -42.26 -39.14
N THR A 5 29.44 -41.56 -39.70
CA THR A 5 29.97 -40.32 -39.08
C THR A 5 29.05 -39.12 -39.29
N ARG A 6 28.27 -39.08 -40.38
CA ARG A 6 27.31 -38.01 -40.65
C ARG A 6 26.03 -38.11 -39.82
N VAL A 7 25.61 -39.32 -39.47
CA VAL A 7 24.44 -39.55 -38.59
C VAL A 7 24.77 -39.17 -37.14
N LEU A 8 26.01 -39.43 -36.67
CA LEU A 8 26.42 -39.07 -35.31
C LEU A 8 26.55 -37.54 -35.10
N ALA A 9 27.00 -36.82 -36.15
CA ALA A 9 27.09 -35.35 -36.12
C ALA A 9 25.72 -34.67 -36.12
N ALA A 10 24.74 -35.26 -36.83
CA ALA A 10 23.37 -34.72 -36.81
C ALA A 10 22.63 -34.91 -35.48
N LEU A 11 22.93 -35.99 -34.72
CA LEU A 11 22.35 -36.26 -33.44
C LEU A 11 22.91 -35.35 -32.34
N LEU A 12 24.17 -34.91 -32.44
CA LEU A 12 24.81 -34.01 -31.48
C LEU A 12 24.32 -32.55 -31.59
N VAL A 13 23.91 -32.10 -32.78
CA VAL A 13 23.40 -30.75 -33.00
C VAL A 13 21.93 -30.60 -32.50
N GLY A 14 21.17 -31.70 -32.48
CA GLY A 14 19.78 -31.70 -32.00
C GLY A 14 19.63 -31.56 -30.45
N LEU A 15 20.69 -31.83 -29.65
CA LEU A 15 20.63 -31.80 -28.20
C LEU A 15 20.92 -30.41 -27.58
N LEU A 16 21.32 -29.44 -28.40
CA LEU A 16 21.69 -28.10 -27.91
C LEU A 16 20.55 -27.05 -27.93
N LEU A 17 19.37 -27.42 -28.40
CA LEU A 17 18.25 -26.50 -28.58
C LEU A 17 17.17 -26.57 -27.51
N THR A 18 17.35 -27.37 -26.45
CA THR A 18 16.33 -27.50 -25.35
C THR A 18 16.72 -26.80 -24.06
N ALA A 19 17.65 -25.84 -24.06
CA ALA A 19 18.12 -25.15 -22.88
C ALA A 19 17.78 -23.65 -22.86
N CYS A 20 16.56 -23.29 -23.23
CA CYS A 20 16.04 -21.93 -22.97
C CYS A 20 14.52 -21.99 -22.85
N ASP A 21 14.01 -22.40 -21.70
CA ASP A 21 12.72 -21.98 -21.21
C ASP A 21 12.62 -22.31 -19.71
N LYS A 22 13.40 -21.58 -18.90
CA LYS A 22 12.96 -21.24 -17.57
C LYS A 22 12.51 -19.80 -17.62
N GLU A 23 11.31 -19.61 -18.12
CA GLU A 23 10.49 -18.48 -17.75
C GLU A 23 10.41 -18.48 -16.24
N GLN A 24 11.27 -17.67 -15.61
CA GLN A 24 11.08 -17.30 -14.21
C GLN A 24 9.75 -16.55 -14.21
N ALA A 25 8.67 -17.29 -13.92
CA ALA A 25 7.48 -16.69 -13.38
C ALA A 25 7.95 -15.99 -12.10
N SER A 26 8.23 -14.70 -12.19
CA SER A 26 8.45 -13.85 -11.03
C SER A 26 7.16 -13.95 -10.26
N SER A 27 7.17 -14.72 -9.16
CA SER A 27 6.04 -14.81 -8.25
C SER A 27 5.80 -13.40 -7.73
N PHE A 28 4.76 -12.75 -8.22
CA PHE A 28 4.31 -11.46 -7.72
C PHE A 28 4.10 -11.61 -6.21
N SER A 29 4.86 -10.84 -5.42
CA SER A 29 4.65 -10.77 -3.99
C SER A 29 3.60 -9.70 -3.72
N ASP A 30 2.51 -10.09 -3.08
CA ASP A 30 1.46 -9.20 -2.60
C ASP A 30 1.75 -8.60 -1.21
N ALA A 31 2.95 -8.86 -0.67
CA ALA A 31 3.39 -8.32 0.61
C ALA A 31 3.69 -6.81 0.53
N PRO A 32 3.51 -6.08 1.65
CA PRO A 32 3.88 -4.67 1.71
C PRO A 32 5.39 -4.48 1.57
N VAL A 33 5.81 -3.32 1.07
CA VAL A 33 7.21 -2.94 0.94
C VAL A 33 7.54 -1.73 1.79
N ALA A 34 8.80 -1.59 2.21
CA ALA A 34 9.26 -0.45 2.97
C ALA A 34 9.17 0.87 2.17
N PHE A 35 8.98 1.98 2.88
CA PHE A 35 9.08 3.32 2.31
C PHE A 35 10.54 3.78 2.32
N HIS A 36 11.05 4.18 1.15
CA HIS A 36 12.40 4.72 1.03
C HIS A 36 12.40 6.24 1.27
N PRO A 37 13.53 6.83 1.69
CA PRO A 37 13.60 8.26 2.01
C PRO A 37 13.13 9.19 0.90
N ASN A 38 13.32 8.81 -0.36
CA ASN A 38 13.00 9.62 -1.54
C ASN A 38 11.75 9.15 -2.29
N ASP A 39 10.93 8.28 -1.66
CA ASP A 39 9.67 7.86 -2.29
C ASP A 39 8.73 9.05 -2.43
N GLU A 40 8.18 9.20 -3.62
CA GLU A 40 7.20 10.23 -3.94
C GLU A 40 5.78 9.67 -3.88
N CYS A 41 4.86 10.51 -3.44
CA CYS A 41 3.44 10.16 -3.40
C CYS A 41 2.87 10.04 -4.82
N HIS A 42 2.20 8.92 -5.08
CA HIS A 42 1.63 8.60 -6.39
C HIS A 42 0.62 9.66 -6.90
N VAL A 43 -0.04 10.38 -6.00
CA VAL A 43 -1.06 11.38 -6.36
C VAL A 43 -0.47 12.78 -6.42
N CYS A 44 0.21 13.23 -5.36
CA CYS A 44 0.63 14.62 -5.25
C CYS A 44 2.11 14.88 -5.60
N GLY A 45 2.92 13.82 -5.79
CA GLY A 45 4.34 13.92 -6.16
C GLY A 45 5.27 14.42 -5.05
N MET A 46 4.75 14.65 -3.84
CA MET A 46 5.58 15.10 -2.71
C MET A 46 6.34 13.94 -2.08
N VAL A 47 7.52 14.21 -1.51
CA VAL A 47 8.31 13.23 -0.77
C VAL A 47 7.53 12.76 0.46
N ILE A 48 7.24 11.46 0.52
CA ILE A 48 6.32 10.87 1.51
C ILE A 48 6.81 11.07 2.94
N ASN A 49 8.11 10.91 3.17
CA ASN A 49 8.71 10.97 4.51
C ASN A 49 8.82 12.38 5.11
N GLU A 50 8.49 13.43 4.34
CA GLU A 50 8.42 14.80 4.86
C GLU A 50 7.16 15.08 5.69
N PHE A 51 6.18 14.17 5.66
CA PHE A 51 4.92 14.35 6.36
C PHE A 51 4.80 13.38 7.54
N PRO A 52 4.23 13.81 8.68
CA PRO A 52 3.90 12.92 9.78
C PRO A 52 2.64 12.09 9.49
N GLY A 53 2.39 11.12 10.33
CA GLY A 53 1.19 10.27 10.28
C GLY A 53 1.31 9.06 9.37
N PRO A 54 0.30 8.17 9.38
CA PRO A 54 0.32 6.91 8.68
C PRO A 54 0.35 7.10 7.16
N LYS A 55 1.18 6.31 6.50
CA LYS A 55 1.27 6.20 5.04
C LYS A 55 0.41 5.06 4.54
N GLY A 56 0.14 5.06 3.24
CA GLY A 56 -0.54 3.97 2.59
C GLY A 56 0.18 3.49 1.36
N GLN A 57 -0.06 2.23 0.98
CA GLN A 57 0.40 1.67 -0.29
C GLN A 57 -0.62 0.71 -0.89
N VAL A 58 -0.67 0.69 -2.20
CA VAL A 58 -1.43 -0.27 -2.99
C VAL A 58 -0.45 -1.15 -3.74
N VAL A 59 -0.52 -2.46 -3.47
CA VAL A 59 0.32 -3.48 -4.08
C VAL A 59 -0.50 -4.24 -5.11
N GLU A 60 -0.08 -4.20 -6.36
CA GLU A 60 -0.78 -4.84 -7.47
C GLU A 60 0.23 -5.42 -8.48
N GLN A 61 -0.23 -6.21 -9.45
CA GLN A 61 0.63 -6.91 -10.41
C GLN A 61 1.57 -5.97 -11.19
N GLY A 62 1.17 -4.71 -11.39
CA GLY A 62 1.98 -3.69 -12.05
C GLY A 62 3.01 -2.98 -11.18
N GLY A 63 3.07 -3.30 -9.88
CA GLY A 63 3.99 -2.69 -8.93
C GLY A 63 3.32 -2.14 -7.67
N VAL A 64 4.02 -1.27 -6.97
CA VAL A 64 3.54 -0.67 -5.72
C VAL A 64 3.34 0.83 -5.91
N LYS A 65 2.16 1.31 -5.59
CA LYS A 65 1.85 2.74 -5.50
C LYS A 65 1.91 3.16 -4.04
N LYS A 66 2.67 4.20 -3.73
CA LYS A 66 2.88 4.71 -2.38
C LYS A 66 2.24 6.08 -2.22
N PHE A 67 1.74 6.38 -1.02
CA PHE A 67 0.95 7.58 -0.74
C PHE A 67 1.41 8.23 0.56
N CYS A 68 1.43 9.55 0.59
CA CYS A 68 1.88 10.33 1.74
C CYS A 68 0.93 10.25 2.95
N SER A 69 -0.30 9.77 2.75
CA SER A 69 -1.26 9.54 3.85
C SER A 69 -2.23 8.40 3.55
N THR A 70 -2.84 7.87 4.60
CA THR A 70 -3.94 6.91 4.52
C THR A 70 -5.13 7.49 3.74
N ALA A 71 -5.49 8.75 4.00
CA ALA A 71 -6.63 9.40 3.34
C ALA A 71 -6.40 9.56 1.84
N GLU A 72 -5.19 9.90 1.43
CA GLU A 72 -4.88 10.06 0.01
C GLU A 72 -4.87 8.73 -0.75
N MET A 73 -4.34 7.66 -0.12
CA MET A 73 -4.44 6.31 -0.67
C MET A 73 -5.89 5.88 -0.85
N LEU A 74 -6.73 6.07 0.18
CA LEU A 74 -8.14 5.69 0.11
C LEU A 74 -8.91 6.55 -0.89
N GLY A 75 -8.60 7.85 -0.97
CA GLY A 75 -9.20 8.75 -1.95
C GLY A 75 -8.86 8.35 -3.39
N TRP A 76 -7.64 7.90 -3.63
CA TRP A 76 -7.24 7.34 -4.92
C TRP A 76 -7.92 6.00 -5.20
N TRP A 77 -7.91 5.09 -4.21
CA TRP A 77 -8.49 3.75 -4.33
C TRP A 77 -10.01 3.74 -4.59
N LEU A 78 -10.75 4.67 -3.97
CA LEU A 78 -12.20 4.78 -4.10
C LEU A 78 -12.67 5.34 -5.46
N GLN A 79 -11.75 5.79 -6.32
CA GLN A 79 -12.10 6.13 -7.70
C GLN A 79 -12.38 4.83 -8.47
N PRO A 80 -13.48 4.74 -9.24
CA PRO A 80 -13.87 3.51 -9.93
C PRO A 80 -12.78 2.93 -10.85
N GLU A 81 -12.01 3.79 -11.49
CA GLU A 81 -10.92 3.42 -12.40
C GLU A 81 -9.71 2.80 -11.70
N ASN A 82 -9.56 3.01 -10.39
CA ASN A 82 -8.44 2.54 -9.59
C ASN A 82 -8.77 1.30 -8.75
N HIS A 83 -10.04 0.89 -8.75
CA HIS A 83 -10.51 -0.23 -7.95
C HIS A 83 -10.23 -1.55 -8.66
N HIS A 84 -9.23 -2.30 -8.19
CA HIS A 84 -8.89 -3.63 -8.68
C HIS A 84 -9.00 -4.66 -7.57
N ASP A 85 -9.84 -5.70 -7.77
CA ASP A 85 -10.13 -6.71 -6.73
C ASP A 85 -8.90 -7.48 -6.25
N THR A 86 -7.88 -7.61 -7.11
CA THR A 86 -6.64 -8.33 -6.80
C THR A 86 -5.62 -7.49 -6.03
N ALA A 87 -5.81 -6.17 -5.95
CA ALA A 87 -4.87 -5.29 -5.25
C ALA A 87 -4.93 -5.48 -3.73
N LYS A 88 -3.78 -5.38 -3.07
CA LYS A 88 -3.65 -5.33 -1.61
C LYS A 88 -3.40 -3.90 -1.17
N LEU A 89 -4.08 -3.50 -0.13
CA LEU A 89 -3.98 -2.16 0.45
C LEU A 89 -3.37 -2.26 1.83
N TYR A 90 -2.32 -1.48 2.08
CA TYR A 90 -1.64 -1.45 3.38
C TYR A 90 -1.56 -0.05 3.92
N VAL A 91 -1.68 0.07 5.25
CA VAL A 91 -1.51 1.30 6.02
C VAL A 91 -0.68 1.04 7.26
N HIS A 92 -0.02 2.06 7.82
CA HIS A 92 0.68 1.90 9.08
C HIS A 92 -0.28 1.70 10.26
N ASP A 93 0.05 0.78 11.16
CA ASP A 93 -0.61 0.64 12.47
C ASP A 93 -0.04 1.67 13.45
N MET A 94 -0.80 2.73 13.71
CA MET A 94 -0.41 3.78 14.66
C MET A 94 -0.53 3.35 16.13
N GLY A 95 -1.12 2.20 16.37
CA GLY A 95 -1.11 1.57 17.69
C GLY A 95 0.26 0.98 18.08
N ARG A 96 1.19 0.87 17.10
CA ARG A 96 2.54 0.31 17.25
C ARG A 96 3.64 1.20 16.68
N SER A 97 3.29 2.33 16.11
CA SER A 97 4.20 3.27 15.45
C SER A 97 4.14 4.64 16.12
N GLN A 98 5.21 5.43 15.96
CA GLN A 98 5.21 6.83 16.35
C GLN A 98 4.61 7.67 15.22
N TRP A 99 3.92 8.77 15.58
CA TRP A 99 3.23 9.61 14.62
C TRP A 99 4.18 10.26 13.60
N ASP A 100 5.30 10.80 14.06
CA ASP A 100 6.24 11.51 13.19
C ASP A 100 7.09 10.59 12.32
N THR A 101 7.27 9.34 12.75
CA THR A 101 8.10 8.34 12.07
C THR A 101 7.43 6.97 12.12
N PRO A 102 6.40 6.73 11.30
CA PRO A 102 5.74 5.44 11.24
C PRO A 102 6.70 4.32 10.85
N ASP A 103 6.55 3.16 11.51
CA ASP A 103 7.44 2.02 11.32
C ASP A 103 6.86 1.04 10.28
N ASP A 104 7.56 0.86 9.17
CA ASP A 104 7.16 -0.01 8.05
C ASP A 104 6.99 -1.49 8.44
N ARG A 105 7.58 -1.91 9.57
CA ARG A 105 7.36 -3.27 10.13
C ARG A 105 5.93 -3.47 10.64
N HIS A 106 5.18 -2.40 10.75
CA HIS A 106 3.81 -2.39 11.26
C HIS A 106 2.80 -1.94 10.19
N LEU A 107 3.03 -2.33 8.94
CA LEU A 107 2.03 -2.23 7.88
C LEU A 107 0.97 -3.31 8.05
N ILE A 108 -0.30 -2.93 7.97
CA ILE A 108 -1.47 -3.78 8.15
C ILE A 108 -2.42 -3.67 6.95
N ASP A 109 -3.26 -4.67 6.75
CA ASP A 109 -4.30 -4.63 5.71
C ASP A 109 -5.29 -3.50 6.01
N ALA A 110 -5.39 -2.56 5.06
CA ALA A 110 -6.26 -1.40 5.17
C ALA A 110 -7.75 -1.76 5.29
N ARG A 111 -8.18 -2.88 4.68
CA ARG A 111 -9.59 -3.30 4.70
C ARG A 111 -10.06 -3.78 6.07
N THR A 112 -9.12 -4.24 6.91
CA THR A 112 -9.42 -4.75 8.26
C THR A 112 -9.09 -3.74 9.35
N ALA A 113 -8.39 -2.66 9.03
CA ALA A 113 -8.00 -1.62 9.96
C ALA A 113 -9.20 -0.84 10.52
N PHE A 114 -8.97 -0.23 11.68
CA PHE A 114 -9.83 0.77 12.29
C PHE A 114 -9.23 2.15 12.04
N TYR A 115 -10.06 3.13 11.74
CA TYR A 115 -9.61 4.47 11.40
C TYR A 115 -10.17 5.47 12.39
N VAL A 116 -9.35 6.43 12.81
CA VAL A 116 -9.81 7.54 13.64
C VAL A 116 -9.76 8.83 12.84
N LEU A 117 -10.93 9.43 12.67
CA LEU A 117 -11.13 10.76 12.09
C LEU A 117 -11.24 11.79 13.21
N GLY A 118 -10.67 12.98 13.02
CA GLY A 118 -10.81 14.09 13.96
C GLY A 118 -9.78 14.05 15.10
N THR A 119 -8.61 13.45 14.89
CA THR A 119 -7.53 13.40 15.90
C THR A 119 -6.92 14.75 16.24
N GLY A 120 -7.10 15.78 15.41
CA GLY A 120 -6.42 17.07 15.54
C GLY A 120 -4.91 17.03 15.26
N LEU A 121 -4.37 15.86 14.92
CA LEU A 121 -2.96 15.68 14.59
C LEU A 121 -2.65 16.21 13.18
N LYS A 122 -1.43 16.67 13.00
CA LYS A 122 -0.94 17.07 11.67
C LYS A 122 -0.65 15.84 10.82
N GLY A 123 -0.92 15.94 9.52
CA GLY A 123 -0.62 14.93 8.52
C GLY A 123 -0.17 15.59 7.23
N ALA A 124 -0.20 14.83 6.14
CA ALA A 124 -0.14 15.38 4.79
C ALA A 124 -1.40 16.21 4.49
N MET A 125 -1.62 16.62 3.27
CA MET A 125 -2.78 17.46 2.90
C MET A 125 -4.12 16.77 3.16
N GLY A 126 -5.16 17.58 3.43
CA GLY A 126 -6.53 17.11 3.56
C GLY A 126 -6.88 16.49 4.90
N VAL A 127 -7.80 15.55 4.86
CA VAL A 127 -8.31 14.83 6.04
C VAL A 127 -7.25 13.91 6.61
N VAL A 128 -7.09 13.90 7.91
CA VAL A 128 -6.19 12.98 8.62
C VAL A 128 -6.97 11.77 9.13
N LEU A 129 -6.59 10.60 8.66
CA LEU A 129 -7.10 9.30 9.14
C LEU A 129 -5.97 8.54 9.81
N ALA A 130 -6.01 8.42 11.13
CA ALA A 130 -5.11 7.55 11.88
C ALA A 130 -5.61 6.10 11.77
N SER A 131 -4.73 5.16 11.43
CA SER A 131 -5.07 3.74 11.21
C SER A 131 -4.50 2.84 12.31
N PHE A 132 -5.27 1.84 12.73
CA PHE A 132 -4.97 0.94 13.84
C PHE A 132 -5.37 -0.50 13.51
N ALA A 133 -4.55 -1.47 13.94
CA ALA A 133 -4.94 -2.88 13.92
C ALA A 133 -5.93 -3.24 15.04
N ASP A 134 -5.84 -2.55 16.16
CA ASP A 134 -6.58 -2.83 17.39
C ASP A 134 -7.68 -1.78 17.61
N GLU A 135 -8.93 -2.28 17.74
CA GLU A 135 -10.10 -1.42 17.94
C GLU A 135 -10.06 -0.64 19.25
N ALA A 136 -9.58 -1.25 20.33
CA ALA A 136 -9.53 -0.60 21.63
C ALA A 136 -8.54 0.58 21.63
N LYS A 137 -7.42 0.44 20.89
CA LYS A 137 -6.48 1.56 20.69
C LYS A 137 -7.08 2.67 19.85
N ALA A 138 -7.79 2.34 18.77
CA ALA A 138 -8.51 3.32 17.96
C ALA A 138 -9.56 4.05 18.79
N GLN A 139 -10.36 3.32 19.58
CA GLN A 139 -11.38 3.90 20.45
C GLN A 139 -10.79 4.80 21.53
N LYS A 140 -9.65 4.40 22.11
CA LYS A 140 -8.95 5.24 23.08
C LYS A 140 -8.53 6.57 22.47
N VAL A 141 -7.89 6.55 21.29
CA VAL A 141 -7.48 7.77 20.60
C VAL A 141 -8.68 8.63 20.22
N ALA A 142 -9.75 8.04 19.71
CA ALA A 142 -10.98 8.78 19.40
C ALA A 142 -11.57 9.47 20.64
N THR A 143 -11.60 8.78 21.77
CA THR A 143 -12.09 9.35 23.05
C THR A 143 -11.19 10.50 23.52
N ASP A 144 -9.88 10.32 23.49
CA ASP A 144 -8.90 11.31 23.97
C ASP A 144 -8.89 12.58 23.09
N THR A 145 -9.25 12.47 21.82
CA THR A 145 -9.18 13.57 20.84
C THR A 145 -10.54 14.17 20.47
N GLY A 146 -11.64 13.56 20.91
CA GLY A 146 -12.98 13.92 20.44
C GLY A 146 -13.27 13.47 19.00
N GLY A 147 -12.46 12.57 18.47
CA GLY A 147 -12.64 11.96 17.15
C GLY A 147 -13.66 10.83 17.14
N ARG A 148 -13.80 10.19 15.98
CA ARG A 148 -14.66 9.01 15.82
C ARG A 148 -13.93 7.87 15.13
N VAL A 149 -14.25 6.63 15.52
CA VAL A 149 -13.75 5.41 14.87
C VAL A 149 -14.61 5.09 13.66
N LEU A 150 -13.97 4.69 12.58
CA LEU A 150 -14.58 4.26 11.32
C LEU A 150 -14.00 2.91 10.91
N ARG A 151 -14.79 2.12 10.20
CA ARG A 151 -14.36 0.96 9.44
C ARG A 151 -14.05 1.38 8.00
N PHE A 152 -13.28 0.55 7.29
CA PHE A 152 -12.95 0.77 5.88
C PHE A 152 -14.18 1.06 5.01
N THR A 153 -15.26 0.32 5.21
CA THR A 153 -16.52 0.45 4.46
C THR A 153 -17.33 1.71 4.76
N GLU A 154 -16.96 2.44 5.81
CA GLU A 154 -17.61 3.71 6.20
C GLU A 154 -16.87 4.95 5.66
N ILE A 155 -15.77 4.72 4.95
CA ILE A 155 -14.97 5.78 4.34
C ILE A 155 -15.37 5.91 2.88
N ASP A 156 -15.87 7.08 2.51
CA ASP A 156 -16.25 7.44 1.16
C ASP A 156 -15.52 8.71 0.68
N LEU A 157 -15.68 9.03 -0.59
CA LEU A 157 -15.04 10.22 -1.18
C LEU A 157 -15.55 11.51 -0.56
N ALA A 158 -16.83 11.58 -0.16
CA ALA A 158 -17.40 12.77 0.45
C ALA A 158 -16.77 13.08 1.81
N LEU A 159 -16.51 12.03 2.60
CA LEU A 159 -15.78 12.15 3.87
C LEU A 159 -14.35 12.64 3.65
N LEU A 160 -13.64 12.12 2.65
CA LEU A 160 -12.25 12.46 2.37
C LEU A 160 -12.05 13.84 1.76
N GLN A 161 -13.10 14.43 1.19
CA GLN A 161 -13.08 15.78 0.61
C GLN A 161 -13.46 16.87 1.61
N GLN A 162 -13.76 16.53 2.84
CA GLN A 162 -14.06 17.53 3.88
C GLN A 162 -12.84 18.42 4.15
N PRO A 163 -13.02 19.72 4.35
CA PRO A 163 -11.93 20.59 4.76
C PRO A 163 -11.31 20.11 6.08
N ALA A 164 -9.98 20.09 6.17
CA ALA A 164 -9.29 19.78 7.41
C ALA A 164 -9.78 20.73 8.52
N GLY A 165 -10.44 20.23 9.56
CA GLY A 165 -10.88 21.04 10.71
C GLY A 165 -12.38 21.12 10.99
N HIS A 166 -13.24 20.46 10.23
CA HIS A 166 -14.67 20.36 10.58
C HIS A 166 -14.98 19.02 11.25
N SER A 167 -14.56 18.86 12.52
CA SER A 167 -15.28 18.00 13.43
C SER A 167 -16.58 18.73 13.78
N GLY A 168 -17.71 18.31 13.19
CA GLY A 168 -19.02 18.85 13.52
C GLY A 168 -19.28 18.73 15.03
N HIS A 169 -19.71 19.83 15.59
CA HIS A 169 -20.28 19.94 16.94
C HIS A 169 -21.59 19.16 17.01
#